data_2d9ae1e27bbc70823cea5a6dceaecff9
#
_entry.id   2d9ae1e27bbc70823cea5a6dceaecff9
#
_cell.length_a   1.000
_cell.length_b   1.000
_cell.length_c   1.000
_cell.angle_alpha   90.00
_cell.angle_beta   90.00
_cell.angle_gamma   90.00
#
_symmetry.space_group_name_H-M   'P 1'
#
loop_
_entity.id
_entity.type
_entity.pdbx_description
1 polymer ?
#
loop_
_entity_poly.entity_id
_entity_poly.type
_entity_poly.pdbx_seq_one_letter_code
_entity_poly.pdbx_strand_id
1 'polypeptide(L)'
;MIMRIFDHIVSRVPIDKGWSGDQKYCAVTDDGKKYLLRIASDDRLEQKRREYEKMTEVAQLGIPMCLPVEFGSCEEGAYSIQSWINGEDAEERIVSMDADSQYRYGLDAGRILGLIHTIPAPLDVPDRAVRFNAKIDRKIAMYESSAIKYEQGDDAFLRYIANNRHLLEGRPQCYQHGDYHVGNMMIDSNGVLTIIDFDRDDYGDPWEEFNRIVWCAQAAPAFASGMVDGYFDGEVPMEFWRLLALYICSNTLSSLPWAIPFGEAEIQVMLKQGADVLQWYDGMKNVIPSWYNKK
;
A
#
# COMPACT_ATOMS: atom_id res chain seq x y z
N MET A 1 -7.46 -33.58 -17.22
CA MET A 1 -7.32 -33.15 -15.81
C MET A 1 -6.19 -32.14 -15.82
N ILE A 2 -6.44 -30.89 -15.49
CA ILE A 2 -5.38 -29.88 -15.37
C ILE A 2 -4.59 -30.28 -14.11
N MET A 3 -3.30 -30.48 -14.26
CA MET A 3 -2.40 -30.87 -13.17
C MET A 3 -2.23 -29.66 -12.25
N ARG A 4 -2.60 -29.79 -10.98
CA ARG A 4 -2.55 -28.69 -10.00
C ARG A 4 -1.13 -28.60 -9.44
N ILE A 5 -0.56 -27.40 -9.42
CA ILE A 5 0.76 -27.15 -8.81
C ILE A 5 0.73 -27.51 -7.32
N PHE A 6 -0.40 -27.24 -6.65
CA PHE A 6 -0.59 -27.57 -5.23
C PHE A 6 -0.29 -29.03 -4.92
N ASP A 7 -0.68 -29.98 -5.79
CA ASP A 7 -0.51 -31.42 -5.60
C ASP A 7 0.96 -31.87 -5.77
N HIS A 8 1.83 -31.03 -6.33
CA HIS A 8 3.26 -31.24 -6.54
C HIS A 8 4.15 -30.60 -5.47
N ILE A 9 3.58 -29.92 -4.47
CA ILE A 9 4.35 -29.31 -3.39
C ILE A 9 4.91 -30.41 -2.48
N VAL A 10 6.25 -30.48 -2.40
CA VAL A 10 6.97 -31.45 -1.58
C VAL A 10 7.53 -30.86 -0.27
N SER A 11 7.63 -29.53 -0.18
CA SER A 11 8.03 -28.87 1.06
C SER A 11 7.42 -27.48 1.19
N ARG A 12 7.19 -27.05 2.45
CA ARG A 12 6.67 -25.72 2.81
C ARG A 12 7.49 -25.16 3.96
N VAL A 13 8.07 -23.98 3.79
CA VAL A 13 8.78 -23.24 4.85
C VAL A 13 7.92 -22.03 5.22
N PRO A 14 7.49 -21.89 6.48
CA PRO A 14 6.67 -20.75 6.92
C PRO A 14 7.35 -19.41 6.69
N ILE A 15 6.56 -18.38 6.41
CA ILE A 15 6.99 -16.98 6.31
C ILE A 15 6.20 -16.20 7.35
N ASP A 16 6.86 -15.80 8.43
CA ASP A 16 6.26 -15.10 9.58
C ASP A 16 6.23 -13.56 9.39
N LYS A 17 6.34 -13.08 8.14
CA LYS A 17 6.33 -11.64 7.81
C LYS A 17 4.96 -11.18 7.34
N GLY A 18 4.53 -9.99 7.82
CA GLY A 18 3.31 -9.30 7.40
C GLY A 18 2.10 -9.53 8.32
N TRP A 19 1.05 -8.73 8.11
CA TRP A 19 -0.13 -8.59 8.99
C TRP A 19 -1.39 -9.26 8.45
N SER A 20 -1.30 -10.01 7.35
CA SER A 20 -2.45 -10.75 6.82
C SER A 20 -2.79 -11.94 7.71
N GLY A 21 -4.07 -12.24 7.87
CA GLY A 21 -4.51 -13.44 8.57
C GLY A 21 -4.26 -14.76 7.81
N ASP A 22 -3.59 -14.70 6.65
CA ASP A 22 -3.25 -15.86 5.84
C ASP A 22 -1.96 -16.52 6.35
N GLN A 23 -1.90 -17.84 6.38
CA GLN A 23 -0.64 -18.57 6.53
C GLN A 23 0.14 -18.48 5.23
N LYS A 24 1.41 -18.05 5.30
CA LYS A 24 2.28 -17.85 4.13
C LYS A 24 3.44 -18.85 4.18
N TYR A 25 3.79 -19.41 3.01
CA TYR A 25 4.89 -20.37 2.89
C TYR A 25 5.71 -20.15 1.63
N CYS A 26 7.02 -20.33 1.73
CA CYS A 26 7.84 -20.67 0.58
C CYS A 26 7.60 -22.15 0.29
N ALA A 27 6.86 -22.44 -0.77
CA ALA A 27 6.55 -23.80 -1.21
C ALA A 27 7.50 -24.22 -2.33
N VAL A 28 7.99 -25.47 -2.28
CA VAL A 28 8.86 -26.05 -3.31
C VAL A 28 8.16 -27.27 -3.91
N THR A 29 8.07 -27.33 -5.22
CA THR A 29 7.51 -28.46 -5.96
C THR A 29 8.56 -29.55 -6.24
N ASP A 30 8.12 -30.73 -6.66
CA ASP A 30 8.95 -31.89 -6.98
C ASP A 30 9.97 -31.62 -8.12
N ASP A 31 9.69 -30.64 -9.00
CA ASP A 31 10.64 -30.15 -10.02
C ASP A 31 11.60 -29.06 -9.52
N GLY A 32 11.56 -28.75 -8.21
CA GLY A 32 12.45 -27.78 -7.54
C GLY A 32 12.06 -26.31 -7.70
N LYS A 33 10.92 -26.00 -8.32
CA LYS A 33 10.44 -24.61 -8.42
C LYS A 33 9.89 -24.10 -7.10
N LYS A 34 10.12 -22.82 -6.83
CA LYS A 34 9.61 -22.11 -5.65
C LYS A 34 8.38 -21.29 -6.00
N TYR A 35 7.46 -21.24 -5.03
CA TYR A 35 6.24 -20.44 -5.09
C TYR A 35 5.93 -19.82 -3.73
N LEU A 36 5.22 -18.71 -3.72
CA LEU A 36 4.55 -18.23 -2.52
C LEU A 36 3.19 -18.93 -2.44
N LEU A 37 3.00 -19.76 -1.42
CA LEU A 37 1.72 -20.37 -1.08
C LEU A 37 1.09 -19.57 0.06
N ARG A 38 -0.16 -19.15 -0.12
CA ARG A 38 -0.99 -18.53 0.93
C ARG A 38 -2.20 -19.42 1.19
N ILE A 39 -2.51 -19.67 2.47
CA ILE A 39 -3.67 -20.44 2.90
C ILE A 39 -4.50 -19.59 3.85
N ALA A 40 -5.77 -19.44 3.54
CA ALA A 40 -6.77 -18.76 4.36
C ALA A 40 -7.85 -19.74 4.80
N SER A 41 -8.56 -19.44 5.88
CA SER A 41 -9.69 -20.24 6.34
C SER A 41 -10.80 -20.35 5.29
N ASP A 42 -11.57 -21.45 5.32
CA ASP A 42 -12.63 -21.74 4.32
C ASP A 42 -13.72 -20.66 4.23
N ASP A 43 -14.05 -20.02 5.35
CA ASP A 43 -15.03 -18.93 5.39
C ASP A 43 -14.62 -17.71 4.55
N ARG A 44 -13.33 -17.61 4.18
CA ARG A 44 -12.78 -16.57 3.32
C ARG A 44 -12.66 -16.98 1.84
N LEU A 45 -13.10 -18.15 1.44
CA LEU A 45 -12.92 -18.69 0.08
C LEU A 45 -13.37 -17.70 -1.02
N GLU A 46 -14.58 -17.15 -0.90
CA GLU A 46 -15.10 -16.22 -1.91
C GLU A 46 -14.40 -14.86 -1.92
N GLN A 47 -13.92 -14.41 -0.77
CA GLN A 47 -13.07 -13.22 -0.70
C GLN A 47 -11.75 -13.48 -1.42
N LYS A 48 -11.06 -14.58 -1.12
CA LYS A 48 -9.77 -14.95 -1.70
C LYS A 48 -9.85 -15.24 -3.20
N ARG A 49 -10.99 -15.76 -3.67
CA ARG A 49 -11.25 -15.91 -5.10
C ARG A 49 -11.26 -14.54 -5.81
N ARG A 50 -11.99 -13.57 -5.25
CA ARG A 50 -12.06 -12.21 -5.81
C ARG A 50 -10.70 -11.52 -5.81
N GLU A 51 -9.93 -11.62 -4.72
CA GLU A 51 -8.56 -11.11 -4.63
C GLU A 51 -7.67 -11.72 -5.75
N TYR A 52 -7.74 -13.04 -5.93
CA TYR A 52 -7.00 -13.74 -7.00
C TYR A 52 -7.42 -13.30 -8.41
N GLU A 53 -8.72 -13.15 -8.67
CA GLU A 53 -9.25 -12.67 -9.94
C GLU A 53 -8.78 -11.23 -10.23
N LYS A 54 -8.81 -10.35 -9.23
CA LYS A 54 -8.30 -8.99 -9.35
C LYS A 54 -6.78 -8.95 -9.60
N MET A 55 -6.03 -9.73 -8.87
CA MET A 55 -4.60 -9.87 -9.10
C MET A 55 -4.30 -10.37 -10.53
N THR A 56 -5.14 -11.27 -11.08
CA THR A 56 -5.03 -11.76 -12.45
C THR A 56 -5.31 -10.64 -13.47
N GLU A 57 -6.26 -9.76 -13.19
CA GLU A 57 -6.54 -8.56 -14.01
C GLU A 57 -5.33 -7.60 -14.02
N VAL A 58 -4.77 -7.31 -12.85
CA VAL A 58 -3.56 -6.47 -12.72
C VAL A 58 -2.37 -7.07 -13.46
N ALA A 59 -2.20 -8.39 -13.41
CA ALA A 59 -1.10 -9.07 -14.09
C ALA A 59 -1.14 -8.90 -15.63
N GLN A 60 -2.32 -8.63 -16.22
CA GLN A 60 -2.46 -8.36 -17.66
C GLN A 60 -1.84 -7.00 -18.08
N LEU A 61 -1.57 -6.10 -17.14
CA LEU A 61 -0.85 -4.86 -17.40
C LEU A 61 0.63 -5.08 -17.73
N GLY A 62 1.17 -6.26 -17.47
CA GLY A 62 2.57 -6.58 -17.72
C GLY A 62 3.55 -5.89 -16.78
N ILE A 63 3.08 -5.38 -15.63
CA ILE A 63 3.92 -4.77 -14.61
C ILE A 63 4.76 -5.82 -13.85
N PRO A 64 5.94 -5.48 -13.33
CA PRO A 64 6.68 -6.36 -12.43
C PRO A 64 5.91 -6.58 -11.13
N MET A 65 5.41 -7.80 -10.90
CA MET A 65 4.65 -8.16 -9.71
C MET A 65 4.77 -9.66 -9.39
N CYS A 66 4.41 -10.05 -8.17
CA CYS A 66 4.16 -11.46 -7.89
C CYS A 66 2.95 -11.92 -8.72
N LEU A 67 3.15 -12.89 -9.63
CA LEU A 67 2.10 -13.32 -10.56
C LEU A 67 1.15 -14.34 -9.90
N PRO A 68 -0.17 -14.22 -10.07
CA PRO A 68 -1.11 -15.27 -9.68
C PRO A 68 -0.89 -16.50 -10.58
N VAL A 69 -0.74 -17.67 -9.97
CA VAL A 69 -0.42 -18.92 -10.68
C VAL A 69 -1.54 -19.94 -10.57
N GLU A 70 -2.05 -20.17 -9.37
CA GLU A 70 -3.12 -21.12 -9.11
C GLU A 70 -3.96 -20.68 -7.92
N PHE A 71 -5.26 -20.95 -7.97
CA PHE A 71 -6.19 -20.76 -6.87
C PHE A 71 -7.05 -22.02 -6.69
N GLY A 72 -7.35 -22.38 -5.43
CA GLY A 72 -8.19 -23.54 -5.14
C GLY A 72 -8.53 -23.69 -3.67
N SER A 73 -9.03 -24.88 -3.32
CA SER A 73 -9.28 -25.29 -1.95
C SER A 73 -8.51 -26.56 -1.61
N CYS A 74 -8.12 -26.70 -0.34
CA CYS A 74 -7.49 -27.87 0.26
C CYS A 74 -8.10 -28.16 1.63
N GLU A 75 -7.63 -29.17 2.34
CA GLU A 75 -8.14 -29.51 3.68
C GLU A 75 -7.90 -28.38 4.72
N GLU A 76 -6.90 -27.52 4.50
CA GLU A 76 -6.54 -26.40 5.38
C GLU A 76 -7.35 -25.12 5.08
N GLY A 77 -8.07 -25.05 3.93
CA GLY A 77 -8.87 -23.92 3.51
C GLY A 77 -8.67 -23.50 2.06
N ALA A 78 -8.93 -22.22 1.78
CA ALA A 78 -8.68 -21.63 0.47
C ALA A 78 -7.18 -21.36 0.28
N TYR A 79 -6.60 -21.78 -0.85
CA TYR A 79 -5.21 -21.46 -1.16
C TYR A 79 -5.05 -20.64 -2.42
N SER A 80 -4.01 -19.81 -2.46
CA SER A 80 -3.49 -19.17 -3.66
C SER A 80 -1.99 -19.43 -3.78
N ILE A 81 -1.55 -19.74 -5.01
CA ILE A 81 -0.14 -19.88 -5.37
C ILE A 81 0.24 -18.70 -6.24
N GLN A 82 1.33 -18.04 -5.86
CA GLN A 82 1.89 -16.90 -6.58
C GLN A 82 3.33 -17.21 -6.97
N SER A 83 3.84 -16.56 -8.02
CA SER A 83 5.24 -16.69 -8.40
C SER A 83 6.17 -16.27 -7.25
N TRP A 84 7.23 -17.05 -7.03
CA TRP A 84 8.28 -16.67 -6.08
C TRP A 84 9.18 -15.59 -6.69
N ILE A 85 9.38 -14.50 -5.97
CA ILE A 85 10.33 -13.47 -6.35
C ILE A 85 11.68 -13.81 -5.70
N ASN A 86 12.67 -14.05 -6.53
CA ASN A 86 14.04 -14.25 -6.05
C ASN A 86 14.72 -12.89 -5.92
N GLY A 87 14.70 -12.31 -4.73
CA GLY A 87 15.15 -10.93 -4.48
C GLY A 87 15.20 -10.60 -3.00
N GLU A 88 15.35 -9.31 -2.71
CA GLU A 88 15.44 -8.73 -1.38
C GLU A 88 14.28 -7.75 -1.16
N ASP A 89 13.91 -7.52 0.10
CA ASP A 89 12.93 -6.48 0.47
C ASP A 89 13.42 -5.09 0.00
N ALA A 90 12.57 -4.40 -0.74
CA ALA A 90 12.94 -3.08 -1.28
C ALA A 90 13.19 -2.07 -0.16
N GLU A 91 12.43 -2.12 0.94
CA GLU A 91 12.60 -1.24 2.08
C GLU A 91 14.02 -1.33 2.67
N GLU A 92 14.54 -2.53 2.88
CA GLU A 92 15.89 -2.76 3.41
C GLU A 92 16.97 -2.36 2.39
N ARG A 93 16.73 -2.71 1.13
CA ARG A 93 17.69 -2.52 0.06
C ARG A 93 17.85 -1.06 -0.34
N ILE A 94 16.74 -0.32 -0.50
CA ILE A 94 16.71 1.08 -0.95
C ILE A 94 17.36 2.01 0.05
N VAL A 95 17.18 1.80 1.36
CA VAL A 95 17.82 2.63 2.42
C VAL A 95 19.34 2.62 2.31
N SER A 96 19.94 1.54 1.84
CA SER A 96 21.39 1.40 1.68
C SER A 96 21.95 2.03 0.40
N MET A 97 21.09 2.52 -0.52
CA MET A 97 21.49 3.09 -1.80
C MET A 97 21.77 4.59 -1.71
N ASP A 98 22.50 5.12 -2.70
CA ASP A 98 22.62 6.56 -2.90
C ASP A 98 21.30 7.19 -3.36
N ALA A 99 21.17 8.51 -3.16
CA ALA A 99 19.94 9.24 -3.44
C ALA A 99 19.49 9.19 -4.92
N ASP A 100 20.43 9.06 -5.87
CA ASP A 100 20.10 8.96 -7.28
C ASP A 100 19.52 7.58 -7.62
N SER A 101 20.03 6.53 -7.01
CA SER A 101 19.49 5.18 -7.13
C SER A 101 18.13 5.06 -6.45
N GLN A 102 17.96 5.60 -5.24
CA GLN A 102 16.66 5.70 -4.57
C GLN A 102 15.61 6.39 -5.46
N TYR A 103 15.97 7.54 -6.04
CA TYR A 103 15.08 8.31 -6.90
C TYR A 103 14.66 7.52 -8.15
N ARG A 104 15.60 6.81 -8.81
CA ARG A 104 15.28 5.97 -9.99
C ARG A 104 14.30 4.86 -9.66
N TYR A 105 14.48 4.13 -8.55
CA TYR A 105 13.51 3.14 -8.09
C TYR A 105 12.16 3.77 -7.75
N GLY A 106 12.17 4.99 -7.21
CA GLY A 106 10.96 5.78 -7.01
C GLY A 106 10.23 6.07 -8.32
N LEU A 107 10.94 6.52 -9.37
CA LEU A 107 10.34 6.74 -10.69
C LEU A 107 9.64 5.47 -11.21
N ASP A 108 10.28 4.32 -11.06
CA ASP A 108 9.69 3.04 -11.48
C ASP A 108 8.44 2.71 -10.67
N ALA A 109 8.49 2.88 -9.33
CA ALA A 109 7.32 2.70 -8.47
C ALA A 109 6.15 3.62 -8.88
N GLY A 110 6.41 4.90 -9.16
CA GLY A 110 5.40 5.84 -9.60
C GLY A 110 4.78 5.47 -10.94
N ARG A 111 5.58 5.07 -11.92
CA ARG A 111 5.12 4.60 -13.24
C ARG A 111 4.27 3.33 -13.13
N ILE A 112 4.69 2.36 -12.33
CA ILE A 112 3.93 1.13 -12.08
C ILE A 112 2.57 1.47 -11.46
N LEU A 113 2.53 2.35 -10.46
CA LEU A 113 1.28 2.79 -9.85
C LEU A 113 0.36 3.47 -10.87
N GLY A 114 0.91 4.32 -11.75
CA GLY A 114 0.16 4.93 -12.83
C GLY A 114 -0.49 3.90 -13.77
N LEU A 115 0.20 2.80 -14.07
CA LEU A 115 -0.36 1.69 -14.86
C LEU A 115 -1.46 0.94 -14.08
N ILE A 116 -1.29 0.67 -12.80
CA ILE A 116 -2.32 0.05 -11.95
C ILE A 116 -3.60 0.89 -11.96
N HIS A 117 -3.49 2.20 -11.85
CA HIS A 117 -4.61 3.15 -11.86
C HIS A 117 -5.30 3.30 -13.23
N THR A 118 -4.81 2.67 -14.30
CA THR A 118 -5.54 2.60 -15.58
C THR A 118 -6.73 1.64 -15.53
N ILE A 119 -6.81 0.76 -14.54
CA ILE A 119 -7.96 -0.14 -14.33
C ILE A 119 -9.12 0.70 -13.77
N PRO A 120 -10.22 0.90 -14.51
CA PRO A 120 -11.32 1.74 -14.05
C PRO A 120 -12.10 1.08 -12.92
N ALA A 121 -12.69 1.90 -12.05
CA ALA A 121 -13.68 1.40 -11.10
C ALA A 121 -14.96 0.93 -11.82
N PRO A 122 -15.66 -0.11 -11.32
CA PRO A 122 -16.99 -0.47 -11.78
C PRO A 122 -17.97 0.70 -11.70
N LEU A 123 -18.94 0.75 -12.62
CA LEU A 123 -19.91 1.85 -12.72
C LEU A 123 -20.85 1.97 -11.51
N ASP A 124 -21.01 0.90 -10.75
CA ASP A 124 -21.87 0.81 -9.57
C ASP A 124 -21.14 1.16 -8.26
N VAL A 125 -19.86 1.52 -8.33
CA VAL A 125 -19.12 1.98 -7.15
C VAL A 125 -19.72 3.32 -6.68
N PRO A 126 -20.17 3.42 -5.42
CA PRO A 126 -20.76 4.65 -4.90
C PRO A 126 -19.83 5.85 -4.99
N ASP A 127 -20.41 7.06 -5.03
CA ASP A 127 -19.69 8.32 -5.10
C ASP A 127 -18.55 8.41 -4.09
N ARG A 128 -17.39 8.80 -4.56
CA ARG A 128 -16.16 8.82 -3.76
C ARG A 128 -16.23 9.83 -2.62
N ALA A 129 -16.74 11.02 -2.88
CA ALA A 129 -16.80 12.07 -1.86
C ALA A 129 -17.68 11.65 -0.69
N VAL A 130 -18.82 11.01 -0.96
CA VAL A 130 -19.74 10.47 0.08
C VAL A 130 -19.03 9.38 0.89
N ARG A 131 -18.45 8.39 0.22
CA ARG A 131 -17.74 7.27 0.88
C ARG A 131 -16.57 7.76 1.74
N PHE A 132 -15.76 8.66 1.18
CA PHE A 132 -14.55 9.10 1.87
C PHE A 132 -14.84 10.06 3.01
N ASN A 133 -15.83 10.96 2.88
CA ASN A 133 -16.26 11.79 3.99
C ASN A 133 -16.77 10.94 5.16
N ALA A 134 -17.58 9.90 4.91
CA ALA A 134 -17.99 8.95 5.94
C ALA A 134 -16.79 8.18 6.56
N LYS A 135 -15.76 7.85 5.74
CA LYS A 135 -14.51 7.26 6.23
C LYS A 135 -13.74 8.22 7.13
N ILE A 136 -13.63 9.50 6.76
CA ILE A 136 -13.01 10.55 7.59
C ILE A 136 -13.75 10.68 8.92
N ASP A 137 -15.08 10.76 8.93
CA ASP A 137 -15.87 10.93 10.15
C ASP A 137 -15.64 9.76 11.12
N ARG A 138 -15.63 8.52 10.61
CA ARG A 138 -15.30 7.34 11.43
C ARG A 138 -13.88 7.40 11.99
N LYS A 139 -12.89 7.84 11.18
CA LYS A 139 -11.49 7.96 11.62
C LYS A 139 -11.32 9.03 12.70
N ILE A 140 -11.99 10.18 12.56
CA ILE A 140 -12.00 11.24 13.57
C ILE A 140 -12.63 10.72 14.85
N ALA A 141 -13.82 10.12 14.79
CA ALA A 141 -14.49 9.53 15.96
C ALA A 141 -13.64 8.46 16.66
N MET A 142 -12.95 7.63 15.88
CA MET A 142 -12.01 6.63 16.40
C MET A 142 -10.85 7.29 17.15
N TYR A 143 -10.28 8.35 16.59
CA TYR A 143 -9.23 9.13 17.23
C TYR A 143 -9.76 9.83 18.49
N GLU A 144 -10.88 10.52 18.42
CA GLU A 144 -11.48 11.24 19.55
C GLU A 144 -11.83 10.33 20.74
N SER A 145 -12.25 9.10 20.48
CA SER A 145 -12.55 8.10 21.52
C SER A 145 -11.32 7.34 22.02
N SER A 146 -10.17 7.49 21.38
CA SER A 146 -8.93 6.80 21.75
C SER A 146 -8.39 7.29 23.10
N ALA A 147 -7.86 6.36 23.89
CA ALA A 147 -7.17 6.68 25.14
C ALA A 147 -5.80 7.34 24.92
N ILE A 148 -5.21 7.17 23.73
CA ILE A 148 -3.91 7.71 23.37
C ILE A 148 -4.12 8.80 22.31
N LYS A 149 -3.45 9.94 22.49
CA LYS A 149 -3.52 11.12 21.61
C LYS A 149 -2.11 11.56 21.25
N TYR A 150 -2.00 12.32 20.16
CA TYR A 150 -0.80 13.11 19.92
C TYR A 150 -0.68 14.19 21.00
N GLU A 151 0.52 14.39 21.52
CA GLU A 151 0.76 15.43 22.54
C GLU A 151 0.54 16.84 21.97
N GLN A 152 0.83 17.03 20.68
CA GLN A 152 0.70 18.30 19.97
C GLN A 152 0.33 18.05 18.49
N GLY A 153 -0.37 19.01 17.89
CA GLY A 153 -0.56 19.11 16.45
C GLY A 153 -1.73 18.33 15.86
N ASP A 154 -2.46 17.55 16.64
CA ASP A 154 -3.68 16.87 16.18
C ASP A 154 -4.76 17.86 15.73
N ASP A 155 -4.83 19.03 16.37
CA ASP A 155 -5.67 20.15 15.99
C ASP A 155 -5.33 20.70 14.60
N ALA A 156 -4.07 20.65 14.19
CA ALA A 156 -3.65 21.03 12.83
C ALA A 156 -4.18 20.03 11.78
N PHE A 157 -4.13 18.73 12.06
CA PHE A 157 -4.73 17.71 11.19
C PHE A 157 -6.24 17.89 11.08
N LEU A 158 -6.94 18.06 12.20
CA LEU A 158 -8.39 18.25 12.23
C LEU A 158 -8.81 19.52 11.47
N ARG A 159 -8.12 20.64 11.68
CA ARG A 159 -8.39 21.88 10.94
C ARG A 159 -8.14 21.72 9.44
N TYR A 160 -7.03 21.06 9.06
CA TYR A 160 -6.74 20.85 7.66
C TYR A 160 -7.82 20.01 6.97
N ILE A 161 -8.27 18.93 7.61
CA ILE A 161 -9.37 18.10 7.13
C ILE A 161 -10.65 18.93 6.98
N ALA A 162 -11.05 19.67 8.02
CA ALA A 162 -12.29 20.46 8.00
C ALA A 162 -12.32 21.48 6.85
N ASN A 163 -11.19 22.13 6.58
CA ASN A 163 -11.09 23.17 5.56
C ASN A 163 -10.96 22.63 4.11
N ASN A 164 -10.62 21.35 3.92
CA ASN A 164 -10.26 20.82 2.61
C ASN A 164 -11.14 19.65 2.12
N ARG A 165 -12.20 19.26 2.83
CA ARG A 165 -13.09 18.15 2.41
C ARG A 165 -13.74 18.38 1.04
N HIS A 166 -13.95 19.64 0.64
CA HIS A 166 -14.49 20.00 -0.68
C HIS A 166 -13.63 19.50 -1.85
N LEU A 167 -12.33 19.27 -1.63
CA LEU A 167 -11.42 18.72 -2.64
C LEU A 167 -11.74 17.26 -3.02
N LEU A 168 -12.58 16.57 -2.25
CA LEU A 168 -13.01 15.21 -2.54
C LEU A 168 -14.10 15.14 -3.62
N GLU A 169 -14.73 16.27 -3.94
CA GLU A 169 -15.83 16.34 -4.91
C GLU A 169 -15.33 16.09 -6.34
N GLY A 170 -16.09 15.30 -7.10
CA GLY A 170 -15.79 15.03 -8.51
C GLY A 170 -14.50 14.24 -8.78
N ARG A 171 -13.88 13.65 -7.75
CA ARG A 171 -12.66 12.85 -7.94
C ARG A 171 -12.95 11.55 -8.71
N PRO A 172 -12.08 11.19 -9.67
CA PRO A 172 -12.20 9.93 -10.39
C PRO A 172 -12.00 8.74 -9.46
N GLN A 173 -12.47 7.57 -9.88
CA GLN A 173 -12.25 6.32 -9.15
C GLN A 173 -11.60 5.28 -10.08
N CYS A 174 -10.58 4.61 -9.57
CA CYS A 174 -9.88 3.52 -10.24
C CYS A 174 -9.62 2.39 -9.24
N TYR A 175 -9.10 1.29 -9.74
CA TYR A 175 -8.54 0.24 -8.90
C TYR A 175 -7.34 0.77 -8.12
N GLN A 176 -7.25 0.42 -6.84
CA GLN A 176 -6.15 0.75 -5.94
C GLN A 176 -5.53 -0.54 -5.41
N HIS A 177 -4.22 -0.56 -5.26
CA HIS A 177 -3.50 -1.64 -4.56
C HIS A 177 -3.90 -1.69 -3.07
N GLY A 178 -4.24 -0.53 -2.50
CA GLY A 178 -4.73 -0.36 -1.12
C GLY A 178 -3.65 -0.27 -0.04
N ASP A 179 -2.40 -0.66 -0.36
CA ASP A 179 -1.27 -0.59 0.57
C ASP A 179 0.07 -0.37 -0.17
N TYR A 180 0.09 0.59 -1.11
CA TYR A 180 1.23 0.82 -2.00
C TYR A 180 2.34 1.64 -1.31
N HIS A 181 3.33 0.96 -0.78
CA HIS A 181 4.51 1.56 -0.15
C HIS A 181 5.73 0.64 -0.27
N VAL A 182 6.92 1.17 0.04
CA VAL A 182 8.21 0.48 -0.12
C VAL A 182 8.28 -0.88 0.59
N GLY A 183 7.58 -1.07 1.72
CA GLY A 183 7.50 -2.35 2.44
C GLY A 183 6.70 -3.44 1.71
N ASN A 184 5.91 -3.07 0.68
CA ASN A 184 5.19 -4.00 -0.20
C ASN A 184 5.84 -4.08 -1.59
N MET A 185 7.17 -3.93 -1.64
CA MET A 185 7.96 -4.03 -2.86
C MET A 185 9.20 -4.91 -2.62
N MET A 186 9.69 -5.53 -3.67
CA MET A 186 10.94 -6.29 -3.69
C MET A 186 11.83 -5.80 -4.82
N ILE A 187 13.13 -5.96 -4.68
CA ILE A 187 14.08 -5.82 -5.79
C ILE A 187 14.55 -7.22 -6.15
N ASP A 188 14.20 -7.68 -7.34
CA ASP A 188 14.56 -9.01 -7.79
C ASP A 188 16.07 -9.16 -8.08
N SER A 189 16.52 -10.37 -8.36
CA SER A 189 17.93 -10.68 -8.66
C SER A 189 18.49 -9.99 -9.91
N ASN A 190 17.64 -9.41 -10.76
CA ASN A 190 18.01 -8.63 -11.93
C ASN A 190 18.00 -7.12 -11.65
N GLY A 191 17.67 -6.70 -10.41
CA GLY A 191 17.54 -5.30 -10.02
C GLY A 191 16.21 -4.64 -10.42
N VAL A 192 15.18 -5.43 -10.71
CA VAL A 192 13.84 -4.92 -11.07
C VAL A 192 12.98 -4.75 -9.82
N LEU A 193 12.40 -3.55 -9.66
CA LEU A 193 11.40 -3.29 -8.62
C LEU A 193 10.13 -4.07 -8.93
N THR A 194 9.67 -4.88 -8.00
CA THR A 194 8.54 -5.81 -8.16
C THR A 194 7.52 -5.59 -7.04
N ILE A 195 6.25 -5.43 -7.39
CA ILE A 195 5.17 -5.15 -6.44
C ILE A 195 4.60 -6.44 -5.88
N ILE A 196 4.31 -6.46 -4.58
CA ILE A 196 3.75 -7.60 -3.86
C ILE A 196 2.56 -7.19 -3.00
N ASP A 197 1.82 -8.17 -2.49
CA ASP A 197 0.77 -8.04 -1.46
C ASP A 197 -0.50 -7.29 -1.91
N PHE A 198 -1.17 -7.81 -2.95
CA PHE A 198 -2.42 -7.29 -3.53
C PHE A 198 -3.68 -7.75 -2.76
N ASP A 199 -3.65 -7.81 -1.43
CA ASP A 199 -4.76 -8.32 -0.61
C ASP A 199 -5.62 -7.23 0.07
N ARG A 200 -5.34 -5.96 -0.21
CA ARG A 200 -6.06 -4.80 0.33
C ARG A 200 -6.68 -3.91 -0.74
N ASP A 201 -6.90 -4.48 -1.92
CA ASP A 201 -7.45 -3.75 -3.05
C ASP A 201 -8.82 -3.10 -2.75
N ASP A 202 -9.03 -1.93 -3.31
CA ASP A 202 -10.29 -1.17 -3.25
C ASP A 202 -10.47 -0.38 -4.57
N TYR A 203 -11.58 0.29 -4.71
CA TYR A 203 -11.80 1.29 -5.74
C TYR A 203 -11.91 2.67 -5.12
N GLY A 204 -11.08 3.61 -5.58
CA GLY A 204 -11.04 4.94 -4.99
C GLY A 204 -10.31 5.97 -5.83
N ASP A 205 -10.11 7.17 -5.25
CA ASP A 205 -9.32 8.21 -5.88
C ASP A 205 -7.86 7.72 -6.07
N PRO A 206 -7.32 7.73 -7.30
CA PRO A 206 -5.93 7.32 -7.54
C PRO A 206 -4.93 8.05 -6.64
N TRP A 207 -5.20 9.29 -6.26
CA TRP A 207 -4.29 10.05 -5.42
C TRP A 207 -4.38 9.71 -3.92
N GLU A 208 -5.46 9.06 -3.49
CA GLU A 208 -5.54 8.53 -2.12
C GLU A 208 -4.49 7.48 -1.85
N GLU A 209 -4.11 6.66 -2.84
CA GLU A 209 -3.10 5.61 -2.72
C GLU A 209 -1.78 6.15 -2.15
N PHE A 210 -1.44 7.39 -2.50
CA PHE A 210 -0.25 8.07 -1.98
C PHE A 210 -0.29 8.38 -0.48
N ASN A 211 -1.38 8.12 0.25
CA ASN A 211 -1.36 8.32 1.71
C ASN A 211 -0.32 7.46 2.43
N ARG A 212 0.12 6.35 1.80
CA ARG A 212 1.17 5.45 2.30
C ARG A 212 2.59 5.95 2.03
N ILE A 213 2.75 7.02 1.25
CA ILE A 213 4.07 7.58 0.90
C ILE A 213 4.86 8.04 2.13
N VAL A 214 4.19 8.25 3.26
CA VAL A 214 4.84 8.58 4.53
C VAL A 214 5.87 7.52 4.94
N TRP A 215 5.59 6.24 4.72
CA TRP A 215 6.53 5.13 4.95
C TRP A 215 7.73 5.22 4.02
N CYS A 216 7.48 5.51 2.74
CA CYS A 216 8.55 5.71 1.76
C CYS A 216 9.43 6.91 2.12
N ALA A 217 8.83 8.03 2.54
CA ALA A 217 9.56 9.24 2.91
C ALA A 217 10.39 9.07 4.19
N GLN A 218 9.90 8.28 5.17
CA GLN A 218 10.66 7.93 6.36
C GLN A 218 11.88 7.05 6.03
N ALA A 219 11.71 6.07 5.15
CA ALA A 219 12.77 5.15 4.76
C ALA A 219 13.77 5.80 3.81
N ALA A 220 13.32 6.48 2.76
CA ALA A 220 14.13 7.02 1.68
C ALA A 220 13.43 8.22 1.00
N PRO A 221 13.66 9.46 1.43
CA PRO A 221 13.02 10.66 0.86
C PRO A 221 13.18 10.81 -0.65
N ALA A 222 14.35 10.41 -1.20
CA ALA A 222 14.59 10.46 -2.63
C ALA A 222 13.72 9.45 -3.40
N PHE A 223 13.47 8.27 -2.84
CA PHE A 223 12.53 7.30 -3.40
C PHE A 223 11.10 7.85 -3.43
N ALA A 224 10.65 8.46 -2.32
CA ALA A 224 9.33 9.09 -2.25
C ALA A 224 9.16 10.21 -3.28
N SER A 225 10.20 11.05 -3.46
CA SER A 225 10.20 12.10 -4.50
C SER A 225 10.11 11.50 -5.91
N GLY A 226 10.91 10.48 -6.19
CA GLY A 226 10.87 9.76 -7.47
C GLY A 226 9.51 9.12 -7.72
N MET A 227 8.85 8.55 -6.69
CA MET A 227 7.53 7.95 -6.83
C MET A 227 6.46 8.97 -7.27
N VAL A 228 6.49 10.18 -6.73
CA VAL A 228 5.61 11.25 -7.17
C VAL A 228 5.95 11.67 -8.60
N ASP A 229 7.22 11.95 -8.89
CA ASP A 229 7.64 12.41 -10.23
C ASP A 229 7.39 11.35 -11.31
N GLY A 230 7.58 10.07 -11.00
CA GLY A 230 7.33 8.96 -11.91
C GLY A 230 5.84 8.75 -12.23
N TYR A 231 4.96 9.05 -11.28
CA TYR A 231 3.52 8.98 -11.49
C TYR A 231 2.99 10.12 -12.37
N PHE A 232 3.52 11.34 -12.21
CA PHE A 232 3.07 12.53 -12.91
C PHE A 232 3.94 12.93 -14.11
N ASP A 233 4.91 12.12 -14.45
CA ASP A 233 5.91 12.47 -15.49
C ASP A 233 6.59 13.85 -15.24
N GLY A 234 6.83 14.13 -13.96
CA GLY A 234 7.52 15.33 -13.48
C GLY A 234 6.65 16.61 -13.34
N GLU A 235 5.39 16.62 -13.80
CA GLU A 235 4.49 17.78 -13.67
C GLU A 235 3.40 17.53 -12.62
N VAL A 236 3.73 17.75 -11.34
CA VAL A 236 2.84 17.46 -10.22
C VAL A 236 1.85 18.61 -10.01
N PRO A 237 0.52 18.36 -10.14
CA PRO A 237 -0.49 19.40 -9.94
C PRO A 237 -0.53 19.88 -8.48
N MET A 238 -0.74 21.18 -8.24
CA MET A 238 -0.90 21.71 -6.88
C MET A 238 -2.10 21.10 -6.13
N GLU A 239 -3.13 20.70 -6.85
CA GLU A 239 -4.30 20.02 -6.30
C GLU A 239 -3.93 18.65 -5.70
N PHE A 240 -3.00 17.92 -6.33
CA PHE A 240 -2.48 16.66 -5.76
C PHE A 240 -1.89 16.89 -4.37
N TRP A 241 -1.04 17.91 -4.20
CA TRP A 241 -0.42 18.18 -2.91
C TRP A 241 -1.44 18.51 -1.82
N ARG A 242 -2.48 19.26 -2.16
CA ARG A 242 -3.58 19.57 -1.23
C ARG A 242 -4.37 18.32 -0.82
N LEU A 243 -4.69 17.48 -1.79
CA LEU A 243 -5.39 16.21 -1.56
C LEU A 243 -4.53 15.21 -0.80
N LEU A 244 -3.25 15.08 -1.17
CA LEU A 244 -2.31 14.22 -0.46
C LEU A 244 -2.23 14.61 1.03
N ALA A 245 -2.10 15.90 1.34
CA ALA A 245 -2.10 16.38 2.72
C ALA A 245 -3.41 16.02 3.44
N LEU A 246 -4.58 16.12 2.79
CA LEU A 246 -5.87 15.71 3.35
C LEU A 246 -5.90 14.20 3.66
N TYR A 247 -5.46 13.37 2.72
CA TYR A 247 -5.43 11.92 2.88
C TYR A 247 -4.46 11.50 3.99
N ILE A 248 -3.28 12.12 4.05
CA ILE A 248 -2.28 11.88 5.10
C ILE A 248 -2.84 12.30 6.46
N CYS A 249 -3.43 13.49 6.63
CA CYS A 249 -4.05 13.92 7.88
C CYS A 249 -5.08 12.91 8.39
N SER A 250 -5.99 12.48 7.50
CA SER A 250 -7.01 11.49 7.83
C SER A 250 -6.41 10.14 8.23
N ASN A 251 -5.35 9.71 7.55
CA ASN A 251 -4.70 8.44 7.86
C ASN A 251 -3.91 8.51 9.15
N THR A 252 -3.16 9.58 9.39
CA THR A 252 -2.36 9.81 10.61
C THR A 252 -3.23 9.77 11.86
N LEU A 253 -4.39 10.45 11.86
CA LEU A 253 -5.32 10.40 13.00
C LEU A 253 -5.78 8.98 13.33
N SER A 254 -6.08 8.15 12.32
CA SER A 254 -6.58 6.79 12.55
C SER A 254 -5.49 5.76 12.84
N SER A 255 -4.24 6.04 12.48
CA SER A 255 -3.13 5.11 12.67
C SER A 255 -2.81 4.90 14.16
N LEU A 256 -2.94 5.95 14.97
CA LEU A 256 -2.66 5.86 16.40
C LEU A 256 -3.63 4.93 17.15
N PRO A 257 -4.97 5.08 17.08
CA PRO A 257 -5.88 4.12 17.68
C PRO A 257 -5.81 2.71 17.06
N TRP A 258 -5.45 2.62 15.77
CA TRP A 258 -5.20 1.34 15.12
C TRP A 258 -4.01 0.59 15.73
N ALA A 259 -2.98 1.29 16.18
CA ALA A 259 -1.77 0.69 16.76
C ALA A 259 -1.98 0.10 18.17
N ILE A 260 -3.00 0.56 18.91
CA ILE A 260 -3.21 0.16 20.32
C ILE A 260 -3.25 -1.35 20.54
N PRO A 261 -3.99 -2.15 19.75
CA PRO A 261 -4.04 -3.61 19.93
C PRO A 261 -2.70 -4.31 19.69
N PHE A 262 -1.75 -3.67 19.00
CA PHE A 262 -0.44 -4.24 18.65
C PHE A 262 0.66 -3.90 19.68
N GLY A 263 0.35 -3.06 20.65
CA GLY A 263 1.21 -2.75 21.80
C GLY A 263 2.07 -1.50 21.63
N GLU A 264 2.86 -1.25 22.68
CA GLU A 264 3.60 0.02 22.85
C GLU A 264 4.57 0.31 21.69
N ALA A 265 5.26 -0.69 21.17
CA ALA A 265 6.22 -0.50 20.08
C ALA A 265 5.54 0.11 18.83
N GLU A 266 4.37 -0.41 18.44
CA GLU A 266 3.62 0.08 17.29
C GLU A 266 3.01 1.47 17.55
N ILE A 267 2.58 1.73 18.78
CA ILE A 267 2.11 3.06 19.21
C ILE A 267 3.22 4.09 19.01
N GLN A 268 4.44 3.80 19.43
CA GLN A 268 5.60 4.70 19.28
C GLN A 268 5.95 4.94 17.80
N VAL A 269 5.81 3.93 16.94
CA VAL A 269 5.97 4.10 15.49
C VAL A 269 4.96 5.10 14.95
N MET A 270 3.68 5.00 15.32
CA MET A 270 2.64 5.91 14.85
C MET A 270 2.77 7.32 15.41
N LEU A 271 3.17 7.45 16.68
CA LEU A 271 3.48 8.75 17.28
C LEU A 271 4.61 9.46 16.55
N LYS A 272 5.71 8.74 16.29
CA LYS A 272 6.84 9.26 15.51
C LYS A 272 6.41 9.67 14.10
N GLN A 273 5.64 8.84 13.41
CA GLN A 273 5.16 9.15 12.06
C GLN A 273 4.30 10.42 12.05
N GLY A 274 3.40 10.60 13.04
CA GLY A 274 2.62 11.83 13.17
C GLY A 274 3.49 13.07 13.39
N ALA A 275 4.55 12.96 14.20
CA ALA A 275 5.51 14.05 14.41
C ALA A 275 6.29 14.36 13.11
N ASP A 276 6.74 13.35 12.37
CA ASP A 276 7.41 13.52 11.09
C ASP A 276 6.50 14.24 10.07
N VAL A 277 5.21 13.86 9.99
CA VAL A 277 4.22 14.53 9.13
C VAL A 277 4.07 16.01 9.51
N LEU A 278 3.92 16.33 10.79
CA LEU A 278 3.84 17.73 11.25
C LEU A 278 5.08 18.53 10.88
N GLN A 279 6.26 17.93 11.01
CA GLN A 279 7.52 18.56 10.63
C GLN A 279 7.58 18.79 9.10
N TRP A 280 7.24 17.79 8.29
CA TRP A 280 7.31 17.89 6.83
C TRP A 280 6.37 18.93 6.24
N TYR A 281 5.21 19.13 6.86
CA TYR A 281 4.19 20.06 6.41
C TYR A 281 4.17 21.38 7.21
N ASP A 282 5.19 21.66 8.05
CA ASP A 282 5.26 22.84 8.94
C ASP A 282 3.96 23.06 9.73
N GLY A 283 3.49 22.04 10.44
CA GLY A 283 2.22 22.08 11.18
C GLY A 283 1.01 22.24 10.26
N MET A 284 1.04 21.68 9.07
CA MET A 284 0.01 21.76 8.01
C MET A 284 -0.17 23.15 7.38
N LYS A 285 0.83 24.05 7.49
CA LYS A 285 0.84 25.35 6.79
C LYS A 285 1.29 25.21 5.34
N ASN A 286 2.22 24.29 5.06
CA ASN A 286 2.67 23.97 3.72
C ASN A 286 1.92 22.75 3.19
N VAL A 287 1.60 22.73 1.90
CA VAL A 287 0.95 21.58 1.24
C VAL A 287 1.95 20.68 0.53
N ILE A 288 3.13 21.20 0.18
CA ILE A 288 4.24 20.41 -0.38
C ILE A 288 5.15 20.03 0.79
N PRO A 289 5.34 18.73 1.06
CA PRO A 289 6.15 18.29 2.18
C PRO A 289 7.65 18.54 1.93
N SER A 290 8.39 18.83 2.99
CA SER A 290 9.82 19.18 2.90
C SER A 290 10.75 18.06 2.43
N TRP A 291 10.27 16.79 2.43
CA TRP A 291 11.02 15.68 1.85
C TRP A 291 10.99 15.64 0.33
N TYR A 292 10.00 16.30 -0.30
CA TYR A 292 9.90 16.30 -1.75
C TYR A 292 10.94 17.24 -2.38
N ASN A 293 11.79 16.67 -3.22
CA ASN A 293 12.78 17.40 -4.01
C ASN A 293 12.61 17.00 -5.47
N LYS A 294 12.03 17.92 -6.25
CA LYS A 294 11.94 17.76 -7.72
C LYS A 294 13.35 17.72 -8.30
N LYS A 295 13.67 16.69 -9.11
CA LYS A 295 14.93 16.61 -9.87
C LYS A 295 14.74 17.01 -11.32
#